data_32ea27454eda4f5aa5932039cb744cce
#
_entry.id   32ea27454eda4f5aa5932039cb744cce
#
_cell.length_a   1.000
_cell.length_b   1.000
_cell.length_c   1.000
_cell.angle_alpha   90.00
_cell.angle_beta   90.00
_cell.angle_gamma   90.00
#
_symmetry.space_group_name_H-M   'P 1'
#
loop_
_entity.id
_entity.type
_entity.pdbx_description
1 polymer ?
#
loop_
_entity_poly.entity_id
_entity_poly.type
_entity_poly.pdbx_seq_one_letter_code
_entity_poly.pdbx_strand_id
1 'polypeptide(L)'
;PFLMPLVRQCTMAEPAAGLYAMIPDLEAAHGVSLSFATGFPATDIYHCGASVFAYGDDESSVKQAVKQLVDAICAKESDFSAALPDPDEAVREAMRIAATADRPVIIADVQDNSGGGANSDTTGILRALVSNGAEGAAIGLLVDAEAALAYEARTVFDDIEIQAQYARIAGEIYYDGTIEEAYR
;
A
#
# COMPACT_ATOMS: atom_id res chain seq x y z
N PRO A 1 0.42 23.33 1.45
CA PRO A 1 0.55 21.91 1.80
C PRO A 1 -0.10 21.06 0.71
N PHE A 2 0.54 19.97 0.34
CA PHE A 2 0.05 19.01 -0.63
C PHE A 2 -0.24 17.66 0.04
N LEU A 3 -1.02 16.80 -0.61
CA LEU A 3 -1.24 15.43 -0.18
C LEU A 3 -0.18 14.53 -0.83
N MET A 4 0.51 13.74 -0.03
CA MET A 4 1.54 12.82 -0.50
C MET A 4 0.91 11.50 -0.94
N PRO A 5 1.05 11.07 -2.21
CA PRO A 5 0.57 9.76 -2.63
C PRO A 5 1.18 8.63 -1.80
N LEU A 6 0.37 7.67 -1.38
CA LEU A 6 0.80 6.55 -0.51
C LEU A 6 2.02 5.81 -1.07
N VAL A 7 2.05 5.60 -2.38
CA VAL A 7 3.14 4.90 -3.08
C VAL A 7 4.49 5.63 -3.04
N ARG A 8 4.51 6.90 -2.61
CA ARG A 8 5.73 7.70 -2.46
C ARG A 8 6.13 7.94 -1.01
N GLN A 9 5.39 7.38 -0.05
CA GLN A 9 5.64 7.57 1.38
C GLN A 9 6.62 6.56 1.98
N CYS A 10 7.21 5.65 1.18
CA CYS A 10 8.19 4.68 1.66
C CYS A 10 9.44 5.39 2.18
N THR A 11 9.71 5.23 3.48
CA THR A 11 10.87 5.86 4.15
C THR A 11 12.22 5.27 3.75
N MET A 12 12.23 4.18 2.99
CA MET A 12 13.45 3.54 2.45
C MET A 12 13.70 3.91 0.98
N ALA A 13 12.84 4.74 0.37
CA ALA A 13 12.95 5.17 -1.01
C ALA A 13 12.73 6.68 -1.15
N GLU A 14 13.39 7.30 -2.15
CA GLU A 14 13.18 8.71 -2.47
C GLU A 14 11.73 8.94 -3.01
N PRO A 15 11.12 10.09 -2.72
CA PRO A 15 11.66 11.28 -2.06
C PRO A 15 11.59 11.26 -0.53
N ALA A 16 10.85 10.34 0.08
CA ALA A 16 10.65 10.31 1.52
C ALA A 16 11.94 9.99 2.29
N ALA A 17 12.76 9.05 1.80
CA ALA A 17 14.00 8.65 2.46
C ALA A 17 14.91 9.83 2.78
N GLY A 18 15.13 10.73 1.80
CA GLY A 18 15.98 11.92 1.99
C GLY A 18 15.41 12.89 3.02
N LEU A 19 14.10 13.05 3.09
CA LEU A 19 13.46 13.92 4.09
C LEU A 19 13.58 13.35 5.51
N TYR A 20 13.38 12.03 5.66
CA TYR A 20 13.57 11.38 6.96
C TYR A 20 15.03 11.38 7.41
N ALA A 21 15.98 11.27 6.47
CA ALA A 21 17.41 11.35 6.78
C ALA A 21 17.85 12.72 7.32
N MET A 22 17.10 13.80 7.06
CA MET A 22 17.39 15.13 7.61
C MET A 22 17.04 15.25 9.10
N ILE A 23 16.14 14.42 9.63
CA ILE A 23 15.62 14.55 10.98
C ILE A 23 16.71 14.50 12.04
N PRO A 24 17.60 13.49 12.10
CA PRO A 24 18.65 13.41 13.10
C PRO A 24 19.58 14.65 13.12
N ASP A 25 19.92 15.17 11.94
CA ASP A 25 20.78 16.33 11.82
C ASP A 25 20.09 17.61 12.33
N LEU A 26 18.81 17.77 12.02
CA LEU A 26 18.00 18.90 12.52
C LEU A 26 17.77 18.81 14.03
N GLU A 27 17.54 17.62 14.57
CA GLU A 27 17.43 17.39 16.01
C GLU A 27 18.72 17.78 16.73
N ALA A 28 19.87 17.31 16.22
CA ALA A 28 21.18 17.64 16.79
C ALA A 28 21.52 19.13 16.69
N ALA A 29 21.18 19.78 15.57
CA ALA A 29 21.48 21.19 15.35
C ALA A 29 20.65 22.14 16.23
N HIS A 30 19.42 21.75 16.55
CA HIS A 30 18.47 22.62 17.27
C HIS A 30 18.18 22.17 18.70
N GLY A 31 18.67 21.01 19.14
CA GLY A 31 18.41 20.46 20.48
C GLY A 31 16.92 20.15 20.70
N VAL A 32 16.27 19.57 19.70
CA VAL A 32 14.82 19.26 19.70
C VAL A 32 14.58 17.79 19.39
N SER A 33 13.38 17.30 19.68
CA SER A 33 12.85 16.08 19.11
C SER A 33 11.87 16.42 17.98
N LEU A 34 12.11 15.93 16.78
CA LEU A 34 11.41 16.31 15.55
C LEU A 34 10.71 15.11 14.92
N SER A 35 9.47 15.27 14.51
CA SER A 35 8.67 14.22 13.89
C SER A 35 8.04 14.70 12.60
N PHE A 36 8.01 13.78 11.63
CA PHE A 36 7.33 13.95 10.37
C PHE A 36 6.37 12.79 10.14
N ALA A 37 5.08 13.09 10.01
CA ALA A 37 4.05 12.14 9.59
C ALA A 37 3.60 12.51 8.19
N THR A 38 3.66 11.56 7.26
CA THR A 38 3.32 11.76 5.84
C THR A 38 1.83 11.92 5.58
N GLY A 39 1.00 11.55 6.58
CA GLY A 39 -0.45 11.53 6.44
C GLY A 39 -0.98 10.29 5.75
N PHE A 40 -2.30 10.19 5.63
CA PHE A 40 -2.97 9.09 4.96
C PHE A 40 -4.09 9.64 4.05
N PRO A 41 -3.76 10.07 2.81
CA PRO A 41 -4.69 10.75 1.93
C PRO A 41 -5.89 9.91 1.49
N ALA A 42 -5.82 8.57 1.61
CA ALA A 42 -6.94 7.68 1.34
C ALA A 42 -8.05 7.76 2.40
N THR A 43 -7.78 8.36 3.57
CA THR A 43 -8.78 8.56 4.62
C THR A 43 -9.63 9.78 4.29
N ASP A 44 -10.97 9.62 4.31
CA ASP A 44 -11.91 10.71 4.09
C ASP A 44 -12.11 11.55 5.37
N ILE A 45 -11.03 12.21 5.81
CA ILE A 45 -11.05 13.15 6.94
C ILE A 45 -10.33 14.46 6.55
N TYR A 46 -10.75 15.58 7.15
CA TYR A 46 -10.23 16.91 6.81
C TYR A 46 -8.71 17.03 7.01
N HIS A 47 -8.15 16.40 8.04
CA HIS A 47 -6.73 16.45 8.39
C HIS A 47 -5.96 15.18 7.99
N CYS A 48 -6.21 14.65 6.79
CA CYS A 48 -5.52 13.47 6.27
C CYS A 48 -4.10 13.72 5.75
N GLY A 49 -3.68 14.98 5.67
CA GLY A 49 -2.40 15.39 5.09
C GLY A 49 -1.20 15.24 6.02
N ALA A 50 -0.05 15.60 5.49
CA ALA A 50 1.22 15.55 6.22
C ALA A 50 1.27 16.54 7.38
N SER A 51 2.00 16.18 8.43
CA SER A 51 2.26 17.05 9.58
C SER A 51 3.72 16.93 10.06
N VAL A 52 4.25 18.07 10.53
CA VAL A 52 5.57 18.15 11.16
C VAL A 52 5.38 18.80 12.52
N PHE A 53 5.95 18.20 13.56
CA PHE A 53 5.92 18.74 14.91
C PHE A 53 7.23 18.45 15.64
N ALA A 54 7.56 19.31 16.60
CA ALA A 54 8.75 19.16 17.40
C ALA A 54 8.51 19.56 18.85
N TYR A 55 9.37 19.04 19.73
CA TYR A 55 9.43 19.36 21.13
C TYR A 55 10.85 19.79 21.50
N GLY A 56 10.99 20.78 22.37
CA GLY A 56 12.26 21.29 22.86
C GLY A 56 12.05 22.38 23.91
N ASP A 57 13.11 22.76 24.63
CA ASP A 57 13.07 23.73 25.70
C ASP A 57 13.07 25.19 25.19
N ASP A 58 13.55 25.40 23.95
CA ASP A 58 13.59 26.72 23.31
C ASP A 58 12.62 26.83 22.16
N GLU A 59 11.63 27.70 22.25
CA GLU A 59 10.60 27.89 21.22
C GLU A 59 11.19 28.31 19.87
N SER A 60 12.26 29.10 19.86
CA SER A 60 12.90 29.56 18.62
C SER A 60 13.54 28.39 17.88
N SER A 61 14.24 27.51 18.59
CA SER A 61 14.88 26.31 18.05
C SER A 61 13.82 25.33 17.51
N VAL A 62 12.72 25.10 18.24
CA VAL A 62 11.60 24.29 17.78
C VAL A 62 11.02 24.83 16.46
N LYS A 63 10.72 26.13 16.39
CA LYS A 63 10.18 26.78 15.19
C LYS A 63 11.14 26.69 13.99
N GLN A 64 12.45 26.85 14.22
CA GLN A 64 13.44 26.75 13.14
C GLN A 64 13.56 25.32 12.59
N ALA A 65 13.62 24.31 13.45
CA ALA A 65 13.69 22.93 13.05
C ALA A 65 12.47 22.52 12.21
N VAL A 66 11.26 22.83 12.72
CA VAL A 66 10.00 22.57 11.99
C VAL A 66 9.99 23.28 10.65
N LYS A 67 10.36 24.57 10.63
CA LYS A 67 10.37 25.34 9.37
C LYS A 67 11.34 24.75 8.34
N GLN A 68 12.54 24.37 8.73
CA GLN A 68 13.53 23.82 7.81
C GLN A 68 13.04 22.50 7.18
N LEU A 69 12.44 21.62 7.98
CA LEU A 69 11.89 20.38 7.46
C LEU A 69 10.68 20.62 6.56
N VAL A 70 9.77 21.51 6.95
CA VAL A 70 8.60 21.87 6.13
C VAL A 70 9.02 22.48 4.80
N ASP A 71 10.02 23.39 4.80
CA ASP A 71 10.52 23.97 3.57
C ASP A 71 11.12 22.90 2.63
N ALA A 72 11.88 21.94 3.19
CA ALA A 72 12.43 20.82 2.42
C ALA A 72 11.34 19.91 1.84
N ILE A 73 10.30 19.62 2.61
CA ILE A 73 9.14 18.85 2.16
C ILE A 73 8.43 19.57 1.00
N CYS A 74 8.15 20.86 1.15
CA CYS A 74 7.47 21.64 0.13
C CYS A 74 8.32 21.77 -1.15
N ALA A 75 9.63 21.87 -1.03
CA ALA A 75 10.53 21.93 -2.18
C ALA A 75 10.55 20.63 -3.02
N LYS A 76 10.15 19.50 -2.41
CA LYS A 76 10.08 18.18 -3.07
C LYS A 76 8.67 17.79 -3.54
N GLU A 77 7.71 18.72 -3.53
CA GLU A 77 6.30 18.41 -3.92
C GLU A 77 6.22 17.68 -5.26
N SER A 78 6.95 18.14 -6.28
CA SER A 78 6.96 17.52 -7.61
C SER A 78 7.51 16.10 -7.61
N ASP A 79 8.46 15.79 -6.72
CA ASP A 79 9.10 14.48 -6.64
C ASP A 79 8.15 13.41 -6.07
N PHE A 80 7.11 13.83 -5.35
CA PHE A 80 6.04 12.96 -4.86
C PHE A 80 5.02 12.59 -5.94
N SER A 81 5.10 13.16 -7.14
CA SER A 81 4.24 12.76 -8.24
C SER A 81 4.42 11.27 -8.56
N ALA A 82 3.32 10.54 -8.70
CA ALA A 82 3.30 9.14 -9.07
C ALA A 82 2.21 8.87 -10.10
N ALA A 83 2.61 8.30 -11.23
CA ALA A 83 1.69 7.64 -12.14
C ALA A 83 1.72 6.14 -11.81
N LEU A 84 0.54 5.56 -11.56
CA LEU A 84 0.39 4.13 -11.41
C LEU A 84 -0.18 3.56 -12.72
N PRO A 85 0.26 2.36 -13.14
CA PRO A 85 -0.37 1.67 -14.25
C PRO A 85 -1.80 1.30 -13.86
N ASP A 86 -2.70 1.25 -14.83
CA ASP A 86 -3.99 0.63 -14.60
C ASP A 86 -3.84 -0.90 -14.40
N PRO A 87 -4.87 -1.59 -13.90
CA PRO A 87 -4.78 -3.03 -13.64
C PRO A 87 -4.37 -3.86 -14.86
N ASP A 88 -4.88 -3.54 -16.05
CA ASP A 88 -4.56 -4.28 -17.28
C ASP A 88 -3.11 -4.03 -17.72
N GLU A 89 -2.62 -2.80 -17.59
CA GLU A 89 -1.23 -2.45 -17.86
C GLU A 89 -0.30 -3.15 -16.88
N ALA A 90 -0.63 -3.15 -15.59
CA ALA A 90 0.16 -3.81 -14.55
C ALA A 90 0.27 -5.32 -14.79
N VAL A 91 -0.84 -5.99 -15.13
CA VAL A 91 -0.85 -7.42 -15.43
C VAL A 91 -0.04 -7.74 -16.67
N ARG A 92 -0.22 -7.00 -17.78
CA ARG A 92 0.58 -7.22 -19.00
C ARG A 92 2.08 -7.05 -18.76
N GLU A 93 2.46 -6.03 -17.99
CA GLU A 93 3.87 -5.83 -17.66
C GLU A 93 4.42 -6.94 -16.76
N ALA A 94 3.63 -7.39 -15.76
CA ALA A 94 3.99 -8.53 -14.93
C ALA A 94 4.19 -9.80 -15.72
N MET A 95 3.29 -10.11 -16.66
CA MET A 95 3.43 -11.27 -17.58
C MET A 95 4.69 -11.16 -18.44
N ARG A 96 4.97 -9.96 -18.96
CA ARG A 96 6.19 -9.71 -19.75
C ARG A 96 7.46 -9.97 -18.95
N ILE A 97 7.51 -9.52 -17.68
CA ILE A 97 8.65 -9.72 -16.79
C ILE A 97 8.75 -11.20 -16.40
N ALA A 98 7.63 -11.83 -16.03
CA ALA A 98 7.58 -13.22 -15.60
C ALA A 98 8.08 -14.22 -16.65
N ALA A 99 7.95 -13.89 -17.94
CA ALA A 99 8.42 -14.74 -19.04
C ALA A 99 9.92 -15.09 -18.98
N THR A 100 10.72 -14.27 -18.29
CA THR A 100 12.18 -14.47 -18.16
C THR A 100 12.68 -14.40 -16.72
N ALA A 101 11.80 -14.13 -15.76
CA ALA A 101 12.15 -14.03 -14.36
C ALA A 101 12.28 -15.44 -13.72
N ASP A 102 13.20 -15.57 -12.78
CA ASP A 102 13.38 -16.77 -11.96
C ASP A 102 12.58 -16.71 -10.64
N ARG A 103 11.85 -15.61 -10.42
CA ARG A 103 11.03 -15.33 -9.23
C ARG A 103 9.67 -14.77 -9.62
N PRO A 104 8.65 -14.92 -8.76
CA PRO A 104 7.35 -14.31 -9.00
C PRO A 104 7.43 -12.79 -9.12
N VAL A 105 6.61 -12.22 -10.00
CA VAL A 105 6.34 -10.78 -10.05
C VAL A 105 5.19 -10.48 -9.09
N ILE A 106 5.39 -9.54 -8.19
CA ILE A 106 4.39 -9.14 -7.20
C ILE A 106 3.71 -7.85 -7.66
N ILE A 107 2.39 -7.88 -7.79
CA ILE A 107 1.55 -6.70 -8.00
C ILE A 107 0.87 -6.38 -6.66
N ALA A 108 1.05 -5.16 -6.16
CA ALA A 108 0.34 -4.68 -4.98
C ALA A 108 -0.80 -3.74 -5.42
N ASP A 109 -2.03 -4.08 -5.06
CA ASP A 109 -3.15 -3.15 -5.21
C ASP A 109 -2.96 -1.99 -4.21
N VAL A 110 -2.96 -0.76 -4.72
CA VAL A 110 -2.77 0.43 -3.90
C VAL A 110 -4.10 1.01 -3.43
N GLN A 111 -5.15 0.79 -4.20
CA GLN A 111 -6.48 1.34 -3.91
C GLN A 111 -7.23 0.48 -2.90
N ASP A 112 -7.15 -0.84 -3.04
CA ASP A 112 -7.91 -1.79 -2.21
C ASP A 112 -6.99 -2.83 -1.56
N ASN A 113 -6.14 -2.35 -0.67
CA ASN A 113 -5.15 -3.15 0.04
C ASN A 113 -5.51 -3.24 1.53
N SER A 114 -5.79 -4.43 2.03
CA SER A 114 -6.14 -4.66 3.44
C SER A 114 -4.99 -4.29 4.39
N GLY A 115 -3.74 -4.42 3.97
CA GLY A 115 -2.59 -3.95 4.73
C GLY A 115 -2.55 -2.42 4.88
N GLY A 116 -3.18 -1.69 3.96
CA GLY A 116 -3.41 -0.25 4.04
C GLY A 116 -4.74 0.13 4.70
N GLY A 117 -5.55 -0.83 5.17
CA GLY A 117 -6.82 -0.59 5.85
C GLY A 117 -8.04 -0.58 4.92
N ALA A 118 -7.90 -0.98 3.65
CA ALA A 118 -9.03 -1.15 2.74
C ALA A 118 -9.73 -2.50 2.92
N ASN A 119 -10.89 -2.67 2.31
CA ASN A 119 -11.74 -3.84 2.49
C ASN A 119 -11.23 -5.09 1.77
N SER A 120 -10.43 -4.94 0.71
CA SER A 120 -10.02 -6.01 -0.22
C SER A 120 -11.22 -6.71 -0.89
N ASP A 121 -12.23 -5.95 -1.28
CA ASP A 121 -13.48 -6.45 -1.86
C ASP A 121 -13.66 -6.05 -3.34
N THR A 122 -12.68 -5.36 -3.93
CA THR A 122 -12.72 -4.99 -5.35
C THR A 122 -12.06 -6.06 -6.23
N THR A 123 -12.57 -6.21 -7.46
CA THR A 123 -12.14 -7.25 -8.40
C THR A 123 -11.29 -6.73 -9.55
N GLY A 124 -10.73 -5.53 -9.44
CA GLY A 124 -9.99 -4.88 -10.53
C GLY A 124 -8.81 -5.72 -11.05
N ILE A 125 -7.94 -6.16 -10.16
CA ILE A 125 -6.79 -7.01 -10.51
C ILE A 125 -7.24 -8.39 -10.97
N LEU A 126 -8.21 -9.01 -10.29
CA LEU A 126 -8.74 -10.32 -10.70
C LEU A 126 -9.28 -10.28 -12.14
N ARG A 127 -10.08 -9.27 -12.46
CA ARG A 127 -10.60 -9.08 -13.82
C ARG A 127 -9.47 -8.89 -14.83
N ALA A 128 -8.45 -8.12 -14.50
CA ALA A 128 -7.29 -7.91 -15.37
C ALA A 128 -6.51 -9.20 -15.62
N LEU A 129 -6.30 -10.03 -14.59
CA LEU A 129 -5.67 -11.35 -14.75
C LEU A 129 -6.46 -12.24 -15.72
N VAL A 130 -7.77 -12.34 -15.54
CA VAL A 130 -8.65 -13.14 -16.40
C VAL A 130 -8.68 -12.59 -17.83
N SER A 131 -8.89 -11.29 -18.00
CA SER A 131 -9.02 -10.64 -19.30
C SER A 131 -7.75 -10.71 -20.15
N ASN A 132 -6.58 -10.70 -19.51
CA ASN A 132 -5.30 -10.82 -20.19
C ASN A 132 -4.79 -12.26 -20.31
N GLY A 133 -5.57 -13.26 -19.85
CA GLY A 133 -5.19 -14.68 -19.93
C GLY A 133 -3.93 -14.99 -19.11
N ALA A 134 -3.78 -14.42 -17.94
CA ALA A 134 -2.63 -14.67 -17.08
C ALA A 134 -2.65 -16.11 -16.57
N GLU A 135 -1.57 -16.86 -16.84
CA GLU A 135 -1.37 -18.23 -16.36
C GLU A 135 -0.35 -18.23 -15.21
N GLY A 136 -0.48 -19.21 -14.29
CA GLY A 136 0.42 -19.33 -13.14
C GLY A 136 0.33 -18.13 -12.19
N ALA A 137 -0.83 -17.47 -12.14
CA ALA A 137 -1.09 -16.32 -11.30
C ALA A 137 -1.83 -16.74 -10.02
N ALA A 138 -1.54 -16.06 -8.91
CA ALA A 138 -2.28 -16.18 -7.66
C ALA A 138 -2.69 -14.80 -7.19
N ILE A 139 -3.86 -14.66 -6.59
CA ILE A 139 -4.34 -13.45 -5.95
C ILE A 139 -4.75 -13.77 -4.51
N GLY A 140 -4.41 -12.89 -3.61
CA GLY A 140 -4.82 -12.95 -2.22
C GLY A 140 -4.67 -11.54 -1.68
N LEU A 141 -5.55 -11.07 -0.97
CA LEU A 141 -6.69 -11.46 -0.21
C LEU A 141 -7.95 -10.86 -0.88
N LEU A 142 -8.96 -11.62 -1.16
CA LEU A 142 -10.22 -11.10 -1.68
C LEU A 142 -11.33 -11.39 -0.66
N VAL A 143 -12.03 -10.36 -0.21
CA VAL A 143 -13.13 -10.48 0.75
C VAL A 143 -14.46 -10.48 0.00
N ASP A 144 -15.08 -11.65 -0.11
CA ASP A 144 -16.41 -11.84 -0.70
C ASP A 144 -17.14 -12.96 0.02
N ALA A 145 -17.99 -12.60 0.97
CA ALA A 145 -18.75 -13.55 1.77
C ALA A 145 -19.80 -14.32 0.95
N GLU A 146 -20.37 -13.69 -0.09
CA GLU A 146 -21.36 -14.33 -0.95
C GLU A 146 -20.71 -15.35 -1.88
N ALA A 147 -19.57 -15.02 -2.47
CA ALA A 147 -18.79 -15.93 -3.29
C ALA A 147 -18.28 -17.13 -2.45
N ALA A 148 -17.83 -16.89 -1.22
CA ALA A 148 -17.42 -17.96 -0.31
C ALA A 148 -18.56 -18.94 -0.02
N LEU A 149 -19.77 -18.45 0.25
CA LEU A 149 -20.95 -19.28 0.47
C LEU A 149 -21.41 -20.00 -0.81
N ALA A 150 -21.32 -19.35 -1.97
CA ALA A 150 -21.64 -19.95 -3.26
C ALA A 150 -20.66 -21.07 -3.64
N TYR A 151 -19.38 -20.94 -3.26
CA TYR A 151 -18.39 -21.99 -3.44
C TYR A 151 -18.69 -23.23 -2.61
N GLU A 152 -19.16 -23.09 -1.36
CA GLU A 152 -19.68 -24.22 -0.56
C GLU A 152 -20.78 -24.99 -1.29
N ALA A 153 -21.61 -24.29 -2.09
CA ALA A 153 -22.71 -24.89 -2.85
C ALA A 153 -22.29 -25.53 -4.18
N ARG A 154 -20.99 -25.64 -4.47
CA ARG A 154 -20.40 -26.28 -5.67
C ARG A 154 -20.83 -25.72 -7.02
N THR A 155 -20.55 -24.46 -7.32
CA THR A 155 -20.56 -24.05 -8.72
C THR A 155 -19.48 -23.03 -9.03
N VAL A 156 -18.67 -23.38 -10.04
CA VAL A 156 -17.96 -22.49 -10.93
C VAL A 156 -16.60 -22.00 -10.44
N PHE A 157 -15.54 -22.69 -10.86
CA PHE A 157 -14.31 -22.13 -11.47
C PHE A 157 -13.36 -23.30 -11.77
N ASP A 158 -13.61 -24.03 -12.84
CA ASP A 158 -12.79 -25.19 -13.24
C ASP A 158 -11.40 -24.81 -13.83
N ASP A 159 -11.13 -23.53 -14.09
CA ASP A 159 -9.95 -23.11 -14.85
C ASP A 159 -8.99 -22.13 -14.14
N ILE A 160 -9.23 -21.78 -12.88
CA ILE A 160 -8.32 -20.90 -12.13
C ILE A 160 -8.08 -21.51 -10.75
N GLU A 161 -6.85 -21.98 -10.50
CA GLU A 161 -6.38 -22.24 -9.14
C GLU A 161 -6.25 -20.90 -8.41
N ILE A 162 -7.36 -20.44 -7.84
CA ILE A 162 -7.34 -19.31 -6.93
C ILE A 162 -6.97 -19.84 -5.55
N GLN A 163 -5.72 -19.71 -5.16
CA GLN A 163 -5.35 -19.79 -3.75
C GLN A 163 -5.77 -18.48 -3.09
N ALA A 164 -7.03 -18.40 -2.70
CA ALA A 164 -7.52 -17.28 -1.91
C ALA A 164 -7.26 -17.55 -0.43
N GLN A 165 -6.50 -16.70 0.22
CA GLN A 165 -6.47 -16.63 1.68
C GLN A 165 -7.72 -15.88 2.13
N TYR A 166 -8.66 -16.56 2.80
CA TYR A 166 -9.84 -15.93 3.35
C TYR A 166 -9.56 -15.44 4.77
N ALA A 167 -9.66 -14.14 5.02
CA ALA A 167 -9.75 -13.59 6.36
C ALA A 167 -11.22 -13.49 6.75
N ARG A 168 -11.66 -14.29 7.71
CA ARG A 168 -12.99 -14.18 8.29
C ARG A 168 -12.97 -13.13 9.40
N ILE A 169 -13.71 -12.02 9.22
CA ILE A 169 -13.78 -10.88 10.16
C ILE A 169 -14.55 -11.25 11.46
N ALA A 170 -14.43 -12.39 12.02
CA ALA A 170 -14.95 -12.67 13.36
C ALA A 170 -14.24 -13.85 14.03
N GLY A 171 -12.95 -13.90 13.90
CA GLY A 171 -12.11 -14.94 14.50
C GLY A 171 -11.08 -15.39 13.48
N GLU A 172 -9.94 -14.85 13.62
CA GLU A 172 -8.74 -15.08 12.82
C GLU A 172 -8.50 -16.57 12.54
N ILE A 173 -8.86 -17.01 11.34
CA ILE A 173 -8.38 -18.28 10.82
C ILE A 173 -7.66 -17.95 9.52
N TYR A 174 -6.32 -17.90 9.58
CA TYR A 174 -5.46 -17.95 8.40
C TYR A 174 -5.41 -19.38 7.91
N TYR A 175 -5.74 -19.60 6.65
CA TYR A 175 -5.71 -20.91 6.03
C TYR A 175 -4.86 -20.86 4.76
N ASP A 176 -3.85 -21.73 4.67
CA ASP A 176 -2.91 -21.83 3.55
C ASP A 176 -3.13 -23.11 2.70
N GLY A 177 -4.23 -23.80 2.92
CA GLY A 177 -4.60 -25.02 2.22
C GLY A 177 -5.61 -24.81 1.11
N THR A 178 -6.07 -25.90 0.50
CA THR A 178 -7.17 -25.85 -0.46
C THR A 178 -8.50 -25.52 0.23
N ILE A 179 -9.42 -24.87 -0.49
CA ILE A 179 -10.71 -24.48 0.05
C ILE A 179 -11.49 -25.71 0.60
N GLU A 180 -11.32 -26.89 0.01
CA GLU A 180 -11.94 -28.13 0.51
C GLU A 180 -11.46 -28.54 1.89
N GLU A 181 -10.22 -28.22 2.25
CA GLU A 181 -9.66 -28.53 3.56
C GLU A 181 -10.07 -27.51 4.63
N ALA A 182 -10.41 -26.27 4.25
CA ALA A 182 -10.85 -25.21 5.16
C ALA A 182 -12.22 -25.50 5.79
N TYR A 183 -13.04 -26.34 5.17
CA TYR A 183 -14.43 -26.62 5.57
C TYR A 183 -14.65 -28.04 6.10
N ARG A 184 -13.58 -28.79 6.39
CA ARG A 184 -13.65 -30.07 7.13
C ARG A 184 -13.43 -29.88 8.62
#